data_c8920985e02a2111f41c8ace92d266d0
#
_entry.id   c8920985e02a2111f41c8ace92d266d0
#
_cell.length_a   1.000
_cell.length_b   1.000
_cell.length_c   1.000
_cell.angle_alpha   90.00
_cell.angle_beta   90.00
_cell.angle_gamma   90.00
#
_symmetry.space_group_name_H-M   'P 1'
#
loop_
_entity.id
_entity.type
_entity.pdbx_description
1 polymer ?
#
loop_
_entity_poly.entity_id
_entity_poly.type
_entity_poly.pdbx_seq_one_letter_code
_entity_poly.pdbx_strand_id
1 'polypeptide(L)'
;MKLDDTYFMKLALKEAEKAEMEGEVPVGAVIVVGQKVIARAHNMTEKLNDVTAHAEMQAITSAANFLNGKYLLGCTLYVTMEPCVMCAGALTWSQLERIVYGVGDPKRGFQQAAIKLHPKTKVTGGVLEADALKILQDFFLNKRK
;
A
#
# COMPACT_ATOMS: atom_id res chain seq x y z
N MET A 1 15.86 -19.77 2.32
CA MET A 1 14.42 -19.86 1.92
C MET A 1 13.96 -18.53 1.35
N LYS A 2 13.31 -18.55 0.21
CA LYS A 2 12.80 -17.32 -0.42
C LYS A 2 11.42 -16.96 0.14
N LEU A 3 11.26 -15.73 0.60
CA LEU A 3 9.99 -15.22 1.09
C LEU A 3 9.11 -14.85 -0.10
N ASP A 4 7.80 -15.08 0.02
CA ASP A 4 6.85 -14.91 -1.07
C ASP A 4 5.91 -13.71 -0.85
N ASP A 5 5.04 -13.46 -1.83
CA ASP A 5 4.08 -12.35 -1.77
C ASP A 5 3.14 -12.46 -0.58
N THR A 6 2.73 -13.67 -0.23
CA THR A 6 1.85 -13.88 0.93
C THR A 6 2.53 -13.44 2.22
N TYR A 7 3.81 -13.76 2.38
CA TYR A 7 4.57 -13.36 3.54
C TYR A 7 4.58 -11.83 3.72
N PHE A 8 4.94 -11.12 2.65
CA PHE A 8 5.02 -9.66 2.71
C PHE A 8 3.66 -9.00 2.82
N MET A 9 2.62 -9.57 2.19
CA MET A 9 1.27 -9.04 2.35
C MET A 9 0.77 -9.18 3.79
N LYS A 10 1.16 -10.25 4.50
CA LYS A 10 0.83 -10.37 5.92
C LYS A 10 1.44 -9.25 6.75
N LEU A 11 2.64 -8.80 6.39
CA LEU A 11 3.25 -7.65 7.07
C LEU A 11 2.47 -6.36 6.77
N ALA A 12 2.02 -6.19 5.54
CA ALA A 12 1.18 -5.05 5.18
C ALA A 12 -0.15 -5.07 5.94
N LEU A 13 -0.75 -6.26 6.12
CA LEU A 13 -1.98 -6.40 6.91
C LEU A 13 -1.76 -6.02 8.38
N LYS A 14 -0.60 -6.33 8.94
CA LYS A 14 -0.28 -5.89 10.31
C LYS A 14 -0.23 -4.37 10.40
N GLU A 15 0.27 -3.70 9.38
CA GLU A 15 0.23 -2.24 9.33
C GLU A 15 -1.20 -1.72 9.22
N ALA A 16 -2.06 -2.40 8.45
CA ALA A 16 -3.47 -2.04 8.37
C ALA A 16 -4.16 -2.17 9.73
N GLU A 17 -3.82 -3.19 10.52
CA GLU A 17 -4.34 -3.35 11.87
C GLU A 17 -3.96 -2.17 12.78
N LYS A 18 -2.74 -1.67 12.65
CA LYS A 18 -2.30 -0.48 13.39
C LYS A 18 -3.15 0.73 13.04
N ALA A 19 -3.44 0.93 11.75
CA ALA A 19 -4.31 2.01 11.30
C ALA A 19 -5.71 1.86 11.94
N GLU A 20 -6.27 0.66 11.92
CA GLU A 20 -7.57 0.41 12.51
C GLU A 20 -7.61 0.77 13.99
N MET A 21 -6.58 0.39 14.73
CA MET A 21 -6.48 0.70 16.15
C MET A 21 -6.42 2.19 16.42
N GLU A 22 -5.93 2.97 15.46
CA GLU A 22 -5.83 4.43 15.57
C GLU A 22 -7.06 5.16 15.01
N GLY A 23 -8.10 4.42 14.60
CA GLY A 23 -9.31 5.02 14.03
C GLY A 23 -9.16 5.46 12.58
N GLU A 24 -8.10 5.03 11.92
CA GLU A 24 -7.86 5.32 10.50
C GLU A 24 -8.45 4.22 9.62
N VAL A 25 -8.76 4.56 8.37
CA VAL A 25 -9.13 3.54 7.38
C VAL A 25 -7.98 2.53 7.30
N PRO A 26 -8.25 1.22 7.50
CA PRO A 26 -7.18 0.24 7.68
C PRO A 26 -6.53 -0.18 6.37
N VAL A 27 -5.57 0.62 5.94
CA VAL A 27 -4.71 0.31 4.80
C VAL A 27 -3.26 0.31 5.31
N GLY A 28 -2.54 -0.74 4.98
CA GLY A 28 -1.14 -0.88 5.34
C GLY A 28 -0.29 -1.17 4.13
N ALA A 29 0.98 -0.80 4.22
CA ALA A 29 1.92 -0.97 3.11
C ALA A 29 3.31 -1.30 3.63
N VAL A 30 4.04 -2.12 2.86
CA VAL A 30 5.47 -2.33 3.09
C VAL A 30 6.17 -2.25 1.73
N ILE A 31 7.41 -1.77 1.72
CA ILE A 31 8.23 -1.76 0.52
C ILE A 31 9.44 -2.66 0.78
N VAL A 32 9.74 -3.49 -0.22
CA VAL A 32 10.75 -4.55 -0.14
C VAL A 32 11.73 -4.41 -1.28
N VAL A 33 13.02 -4.52 -1.00
CA VAL A 33 14.06 -4.65 -2.02
C VAL A 33 14.82 -5.94 -1.76
N GLY A 34 14.91 -6.80 -2.78
CA GLY A 34 15.40 -8.15 -2.57
C GLY A 34 14.44 -8.88 -1.64
N GLN A 35 14.90 -9.33 -0.51
CA GLN A 35 14.06 -9.98 0.51
C GLN A 35 13.96 -9.14 1.77
N LYS A 36 14.36 -7.86 1.68
CA LYS A 36 14.44 -6.98 2.84
C LYS A 36 13.34 -5.93 2.84
N VAL A 37 12.60 -5.83 3.94
CA VAL A 37 11.61 -4.76 4.15
C VAL A 37 12.37 -3.48 4.50
N ILE A 38 12.19 -2.44 3.69
CA ILE A 38 12.87 -1.16 3.90
C ILE A 38 11.91 -0.06 4.33
N ALA A 39 10.60 -0.29 4.27
CA ALA A 39 9.61 0.68 4.73
C ALA A 39 8.35 -0.04 5.18
N ARG A 40 7.74 0.46 6.25
CA ARG A 40 6.44 0.00 6.74
C ARG A 40 5.62 1.24 7.03
N ALA A 41 4.36 1.25 6.63
CA ALA A 41 3.51 2.41 6.83
C ALA A 41 2.04 2.01 6.85
N HIS A 42 1.22 2.87 7.44
CA HIS A 42 -0.23 2.70 7.44
C HIS A 42 -0.88 4.08 7.29
N ASN A 43 -2.15 4.08 6.93
CA ASN A 43 -2.91 5.30 6.73
C ASN A 43 -2.93 6.16 7.99
N MET A 44 -2.64 7.45 7.86
CA MET A 44 -2.58 8.40 8.98
C MET A 44 -3.24 9.74 8.64
N THR A 45 -4.23 9.75 7.76
CA THR A 45 -4.86 11.00 7.31
C THR A 45 -5.50 11.79 8.45
N GLU A 46 -6.14 11.10 9.41
CA GLU A 46 -6.75 11.75 10.57
C GLU A 46 -5.69 12.22 11.56
N LYS A 47 -4.77 11.34 11.90
CA LYS A 47 -3.72 11.64 12.89
C LYS A 47 -2.86 12.83 12.48
N LEU A 48 -2.52 12.93 11.20
CA LEU A 48 -1.65 13.99 10.69
C LEU A 48 -2.42 15.18 10.12
N ASN A 49 -3.76 15.13 10.10
CA ASN A 49 -4.58 16.15 9.44
C ASN A 49 -4.11 16.42 8.02
N ASP A 50 -3.89 15.33 7.26
CA ASP A 50 -3.27 15.40 5.95
C ASP A 50 -3.95 14.42 5.01
N VAL A 51 -4.68 14.93 4.02
CA VAL A 51 -5.40 14.08 3.05
C VAL A 51 -4.46 13.24 2.20
N THR A 52 -3.17 13.59 2.14
CA THR A 52 -2.20 12.81 1.36
C THR A 52 -1.50 11.72 2.18
N ALA A 53 -1.76 11.63 3.49
CA ALA A 53 -1.05 10.69 4.37
C ALA A 53 -1.57 9.26 4.26
N HIS A 54 -1.72 8.77 3.03
CA HIS A 54 -2.02 7.38 2.74
C HIS A 54 -0.82 6.50 3.05
N ALA A 55 -1.07 5.21 3.30
CA ALA A 55 -0.01 4.26 3.59
C ALA A 55 1.07 4.27 2.50
N GLU A 56 0.65 4.30 1.23
CA GLU A 56 1.58 4.27 0.10
C GLU A 56 2.47 5.50 0.05
N MET A 57 1.90 6.69 0.29
CA MET A 57 2.67 7.94 0.27
C MET A 57 3.75 7.94 1.34
N GLN A 58 3.41 7.48 2.53
CA GLN A 58 4.37 7.41 3.63
C GLN A 58 5.43 6.34 3.38
N ALA A 59 5.03 5.22 2.80
CA ALA A 59 5.98 4.15 2.47
C ALA A 59 7.00 4.62 1.43
N ILE A 60 6.55 5.36 0.40
CA ILE A 60 7.44 5.93 -0.61
C ILE A 60 8.48 6.85 0.04
N THR A 61 8.04 7.77 0.87
CA THR A 61 8.94 8.71 1.54
C THR A 61 9.96 7.97 2.41
N SER A 62 9.49 7.00 3.18
CA SER A 62 10.34 6.22 4.07
C SER A 62 11.37 5.39 3.29
N ALA A 63 10.95 4.74 2.21
CA ALA A 63 11.85 3.92 1.39
C ALA A 63 12.90 4.78 0.68
N ALA A 64 12.49 5.93 0.14
CA ALA A 64 13.41 6.86 -0.51
C ALA A 64 14.47 7.36 0.48
N ASN A 65 14.05 7.64 1.70
CA ASN A 65 14.97 8.06 2.75
C ASN A 65 15.96 6.93 3.11
N PHE A 66 15.47 5.70 3.20
CA PHE A 66 16.33 4.55 3.48
C PHE A 66 17.37 4.34 2.38
N LEU A 67 16.94 4.47 1.11
CA LEU A 67 17.83 4.26 -0.03
C LEU A 67 18.67 5.49 -0.36
N ASN A 68 18.41 6.61 0.27
CA ASN A 68 19.02 7.89 0.01
C ASN A 68 18.90 8.28 -1.48
N GLY A 69 17.71 8.10 -2.03
CA GLY A 69 17.42 8.42 -3.42
C GLY A 69 15.94 8.35 -3.71
N LYS A 70 15.45 9.18 -4.63
CA LYS A 70 14.03 9.32 -4.91
C LYS A 70 13.42 8.21 -5.77
N TYR A 71 14.25 7.46 -6.49
CA TYR A 71 13.74 6.38 -7.34
C TYR A 71 13.87 5.05 -6.61
N LEU A 72 12.76 4.31 -6.57
CA LEU A 72 12.66 3.04 -5.85
C LEU A 72 12.92 1.87 -6.80
N LEU A 73 14.04 1.91 -7.50
CA LEU A 73 14.40 0.89 -8.48
C LEU A 73 14.58 -0.47 -7.80
N GLY A 74 14.03 -1.51 -8.41
CA GLY A 74 14.15 -2.87 -7.88
C GLY A 74 13.26 -3.12 -6.66
N CYS A 75 12.42 -2.15 -6.26
CA CYS A 75 11.57 -2.30 -5.08
C CYS A 75 10.18 -2.80 -5.44
N THR A 76 9.57 -3.54 -4.52
CA THR A 76 8.18 -3.98 -4.61
C THR A 76 7.37 -3.36 -3.48
N LEU A 77 6.22 -2.78 -3.82
CA LEU A 77 5.26 -2.31 -2.83
C LEU A 77 4.22 -3.40 -2.60
N TYR A 78 3.98 -3.73 -1.33
CA TYR A 78 2.85 -4.56 -0.92
C TYR A 78 1.89 -3.66 -0.16
N VAL A 79 0.66 -3.55 -0.64
CA VAL A 79 -0.36 -2.70 -0.05
C VAL A 79 -1.67 -3.47 0.06
N THR A 80 -2.38 -3.33 1.16
CA THR A 80 -3.57 -4.15 1.42
C THR A 80 -4.75 -3.81 0.53
N MET A 81 -4.80 -2.59 0.00
CA MET A 81 -5.86 -2.14 -0.90
C MET A 81 -5.25 -1.53 -2.15
N GLU A 82 -5.90 -1.72 -3.29
CA GLU A 82 -5.47 -1.13 -4.56
C GLU A 82 -5.24 0.38 -4.40
N PRO A 83 -4.10 0.91 -4.85
CA PRO A 83 -3.81 2.33 -4.72
C PRO A 83 -4.82 3.21 -5.45
N CYS A 84 -5.14 4.35 -4.83
CA CYS A 84 -6.00 5.36 -5.48
C CYS A 84 -5.20 6.14 -6.53
N VAL A 85 -5.89 7.03 -7.24
CA VAL A 85 -5.30 7.85 -8.32
C VAL A 85 -4.11 8.66 -7.81
N MET A 86 -4.23 9.28 -6.64
CA MET A 86 -3.15 10.08 -6.06
C MET A 86 -1.90 9.24 -5.83
N CYS A 87 -2.07 8.09 -5.16
CA CYS A 87 -0.95 7.20 -4.87
C CYS A 87 -0.37 6.59 -6.13
N ALA A 88 -1.22 6.23 -7.09
CA ALA A 88 -0.74 5.70 -8.37
C ALA A 88 0.14 6.70 -9.11
N GLY A 89 -0.20 7.99 -9.05
CA GLY A 89 0.64 9.04 -9.60
C GLY A 89 2.01 9.07 -8.96
N ALA A 90 2.05 9.04 -7.63
CA ALA A 90 3.31 9.03 -6.88
C ALA A 90 4.12 7.77 -7.18
N LEU A 91 3.45 6.61 -7.27
CA LEU A 91 4.12 5.34 -7.57
C LEU A 91 4.71 5.35 -8.98
N THR A 92 4.04 5.99 -9.93
CA THR A 92 4.57 6.15 -11.28
C THR A 92 5.89 6.92 -11.27
N TRP A 93 5.94 8.02 -10.55
CA TRP A 93 7.16 8.83 -10.43
C TRP A 93 8.29 8.10 -9.72
N SER A 94 7.96 7.19 -8.80
CA SER A 94 8.97 6.45 -8.02
C SER A 94 9.65 5.36 -8.82
N GLN A 95 9.09 4.94 -9.95
CA GLN A 95 9.63 3.90 -10.82
C GLN A 95 9.81 2.54 -10.14
N LEU A 96 8.87 2.18 -9.27
CA LEU A 96 8.83 0.86 -8.64
C LEU A 96 8.86 -0.27 -9.67
N GLU A 97 9.51 -1.36 -9.31
CA GLU A 97 9.52 -2.55 -10.16
C GLU A 97 8.16 -3.26 -10.14
N ARG A 98 7.51 -3.28 -8.98
CA ARG A 98 6.31 -4.09 -8.83
C ARG A 98 5.38 -3.53 -7.75
N ILE A 99 4.05 -3.62 -8.00
CA ILE A 99 3.01 -3.31 -7.02
C ILE A 99 2.17 -4.56 -6.83
N VAL A 100 2.02 -4.99 -5.58
CA VAL A 100 1.19 -6.12 -5.19
C VAL A 100 0.14 -5.61 -4.22
N TYR A 101 -1.15 -5.81 -4.54
CA TYR A 101 -2.20 -5.36 -3.64
C TYR A 101 -3.12 -6.50 -3.24
N GLY A 102 -3.83 -6.33 -2.12
CA GLY A 102 -4.76 -7.31 -1.61
C GLY A 102 -6.11 -7.19 -2.31
N VAL A 103 -6.95 -6.26 -1.87
CA VAL A 103 -8.30 -6.09 -2.39
C VAL A 103 -8.37 -4.92 -3.37
N GLY A 104 -9.10 -5.08 -4.48
CA GLY A 104 -9.33 -4.01 -5.43
C GLY A 104 -10.32 -2.98 -4.89
N ASP A 105 -10.23 -1.76 -5.40
CA ASP A 105 -11.15 -0.67 -5.05
C ASP A 105 -11.98 -0.35 -6.30
N PRO A 106 -13.24 -0.80 -6.36
CA PRO A 106 -14.05 -0.60 -7.56
C PRO A 106 -14.47 0.84 -7.80
N LYS A 107 -14.32 1.71 -6.79
CA LYS A 107 -14.74 3.12 -6.90
C LYS A 107 -13.56 4.05 -7.17
N ARG A 108 -12.45 3.87 -6.46
CA ARG A 108 -11.35 4.83 -6.46
C ARG A 108 -10.00 4.23 -6.85
N GLY A 109 -9.95 2.94 -7.17
CA GLY A 109 -8.73 2.30 -7.59
C GLY A 109 -8.21 2.88 -8.90
N PHE A 110 -6.89 2.91 -9.05
CA PHE A 110 -6.27 3.52 -10.22
C PHE A 110 -6.64 2.80 -11.54
N GLN A 111 -6.98 1.52 -11.47
CA GLN A 111 -7.35 0.77 -12.67
C GLN A 111 -8.70 1.22 -13.22
N GLN A 112 -9.62 1.64 -12.34
CA GLN A 112 -10.91 2.19 -12.78
C GLN A 112 -10.75 3.53 -13.49
N ALA A 113 -9.77 4.31 -13.09
CA ALA A 113 -9.50 5.62 -13.70
C ALA A 113 -8.59 5.51 -14.92
N ALA A 114 -8.20 4.30 -15.31
CA ALA A 114 -7.32 4.05 -16.44
C ALA A 114 -5.97 4.78 -16.34
N ILE A 115 -5.48 4.96 -15.12
CA ILE A 115 -4.17 5.58 -14.88
C ILE A 115 -3.10 4.57 -15.24
N LYS A 116 -2.16 4.99 -16.07
CA LYS A 116 -1.04 4.16 -16.49
C LYS A 116 0.14 4.38 -15.54
N LEU A 117 0.65 3.28 -15.00
CA LEU A 117 1.87 3.30 -14.20
C LEU A 117 3.10 3.38 -15.08
N HIS A 118 4.27 3.50 -14.47
CA HIS A 118 5.52 3.43 -15.21
C HIS A 118 5.57 2.12 -16.02
N PRO A 119 6.04 2.15 -17.28
CA PRO A 119 6.02 0.95 -18.14
C PRO A 119 6.72 -0.27 -17.56
N LYS A 120 7.69 -0.07 -16.67
CA LYS A 120 8.43 -1.17 -16.04
C LYS A 120 7.71 -1.76 -14.83
N THR A 121 6.68 -1.10 -14.32
CA THR A 121 6.00 -1.54 -13.09
C THR A 121 5.00 -2.64 -13.40
N LYS A 122 5.19 -3.79 -12.78
CA LYS A 122 4.26 -4.92 -12.89
C LYS A 122 3.26 -4.85 -11.74
N VAL A 123 2.02 -5.25 -12.00
CA VAL A 123 0.95 -5.20 -11.02
C VAL A 123 0.36 -6.58 -10.80
N THR A 124 0.23 -6.99 -9.54
CA THR A 124 -0.42 -8.22 -9.14
C THR A 124 -1.47 -7.88 -8.07
N GLY A 125 -2.70 -8.30 -8.26
CA GLY A 125 -3.77 -8.10 -7.28
C GLY A 125 -4.28 -9.42 -6.72
N GLY A 126 -5.06 -9.33 -5.63
CA GLY A 126 -5.75 -10.47 -5.05
C GLY A 126 -4.94 -11.27 -4.04
N VAL A 127 -3.80 -10.78 -3.60
CA VAL A 127 -3.00 -11.49 -2.60
C VAL A 127 -3.58 -11.22 -1.21
N LEU A 128 -4.08 -12.29 -0.57
CA LEU A 128 -4.82 -12.22 0.71
C LEU A 128 -6.02 -11.27 0.61
N GLU A 129 -6.71 -11.31 -0.52
CA GLU A 129 -7.83 -10.42 -0.81
C GLU A 129 -8.92 -10.49 0.26
N ALA A 130 -9.29 -11.70 0.69
CA ALA A 130 -10.35 -11.88 1.68
C ALA A 130 -9.99 -11.23 3.02
N ASP A 131 -8.74 -11.39 3.47
CA ASP A 131 -8.28 -10.78 4.72
C ASP A 131 -8.27 -9.25 4.63
N ALA A 132 -7.80 -8.71 3.51
CA ALA A 132 -7.77 -7.27 3.28
C ALA A 132 -9.19 -6.68 3.22
N LEU A 133 -10.10 -7.36 2.55
CA LEU A 133 -11.49 -6.94 2.46
C LEU A 133 -12.16 -6.95 3.83
N LYS A 134 -11.92 -8.01 4.61
CA LYS A 134 -12.57 -8.17 5.91
C LYS A 134 -12.22 -7.04 6.87
N ILE A 135 -10.96 -6.66 6.96
CA ILE A 135 -10.56 -5.59 7.89
C ILE A 135 -11.20 -4.25 7.49
N LEU A 136 -11.34 -3.98 6.20
CA LEU A 136 -12.03 -2.78 5.71
C LEU A 136 -13.51 -2.82 6.05
N GLN A 137 -14.17 -3.94 5.78
CA GLN A 137 -15.60 -4.09 6.06
C GLN A 137 -15.90 -3.94 7.54
N ASP A 138 -15.11 -4.58 8.40
CA ASP A 138 -15.28 -4.49 9.85
C ASP A 138 -15.11 -3.06 10.35
N PHE A 139 -14.15 -2.34 9.82
CA PHE A 139 -13.92 -0.94 10.18
C PHE A 139 -15.13 -0.07 9.84
N PHE A 140 -15.63 -0.15 8.62
CA PHE A 140 -16.76 0.67 8.19
C PHE A 140 -18.05 0.26 8.88
N LEU A 141 -18.24 -1.01 9.17
CA LEU A 141 -19.40 -1.48 9.93
C LEU A 141 -19.40 -0.90 11.35
N ASN A 142 -18.26 -0.90 12.01
CA ASN A 142 -18.13 -0.36 13.36
C ASN A 142 -18.33 1.16 13.41
N LYS A 143 -17.90 1.86 12.38
CA LYS A 143 -18.10 3.32 12.29
C LYS A 143 -19.56 3.73 12.16
N ARG A 144 -20.42 2.84 11.65
CA ARG A 144 -21.85 3.12 11.45
C ARG A 144 -22.67 2.93 12.72
N LYS A 145 -22.11 2.37 13.77
CA LYS A 145 -22.81 2.12 15.02
C LYS A 145 -22.88 3.35 15.92
#